data_aae228c94d7f25280031ed4c4d58ab9c
#
_entry.id   aae228c94d7f25280031ed4c4d58ab9c
#
_cell.length_a   1.000
_cell.length_b   1.000
_cell.length_c   1.000
_cell.angle_alpha   90.00
_cell.angle_beta   90.00
_cell.angle_gamma   90.00
#
_symmetry.space_group_name_H-M   'P 1'
#
loop_
_entity.id
_entity.type
_entity.pdbx_description
1 polymer ?
#
loop_
_entity_poly.entity_id
_entity_poly.type
_entity_poly.pdbx_seq_one_letter_code
_entity_poly.pdbx_strand_id
1 'polypeptide(L)'
;NINLVGSFNVASVCAAEMAKNREYSEDGFRGIIVNTASVAAYDGQIGQVAYSASKGGIVGMTLPMARDLSDKGIRVCSIAPGLFLTPLLESLPEEVRESLGKQVPFPSRLGKPTEFSKLVVQIIENDMLNGEVIRLDGAIRMAPR
;
A
#
# COMPACT_ATOMS: atom_id res chain seq x y z
N ASN A 1 11.44 9.30 -9.01
CA ASN A 1 10.71 8.97 -10.25
C ASN A 1 10.10 7.55 -10.22
N ILE A 2 10.85 6.50 -9.83
CA ILE A 2 10.37 5.11 -9.92
C ILE A 2 9.14 4.88 -9.06
N ASN A 3 9.18 5.22 -7.77
CA ASN A 3 8.08 4.91 -6.85
C ASN A 3 6.78 5.64 -7.17
N LEU A 4 6.81 6.94 -7.48
CA LEU A 4 5.59 7.71 -7.70
C LEU A 4 5.18 7.71 -9.17
N VAL A 5 6.04 8.21 -10.04
CA VAL A 5 5.74 8.32 -11.48
C VAL A 5 5.54 6.93 -12.10
N GLY A 6 6.38 5.96 -11.71
CA GLY A 6 6.24 4.57 -12.16
C GLY A 6 4.92 3.94 -11.72
N SER A 7 4.51 4.13 -10.46
CA SER A 7 3.21 3.62 -9.98
C SER A 7 2.04 4.26 -10.71
N PHE A 8 2.08 5.57 -10.94
CA PHE A 8 1.05 6.27 -11.72
C PHE A 8 0.97 5.75 -13.16
N ASN A 9 2.11 5.60 -13.84
CA ASN A 9 2.14 5.13 -15.24
C ASN A 9 1.59 3.70 -15.34
N VAL A 10 2.01 2.79 -14.46
CA VAL A 10 1.50 1.42 -14.45
C VAL A 10 0.00 1.39 -14.16
N ALA A 11 -0.45 2.14 -13.14
CA ALA A 11 -1.87 2.23 -12.81
C ALA A 11 -2.69 2.76 -13.99
N SER A 12 -2.22 3.79 -14.69
CA SER A 12 -2.90 4.37 -15.86
C SER A 12 -3.05 3.38 -17.01
N VAL A 13 -1.97 2.65 -17.34
CA VAL A 13 -1.99 1.64 -18.40
C VAL A 13 -2.91 0.48 -18.03
N CYS A 14 -2.80 -0.01 -16.79
CA CYS A 14 -3.67 -1.09 -16.30
C CYS A 14 -5.15 -0.67 -16.26
N ALA A 15 -5.45 0.55 -15.82
CA ALA A 15 -6.81 1.07 -15.81
C ALA A 15 -7.41 1.15 -17.22
N ALA A 16 -6.63 1.59 -18.20
CA ALA A 16 -7.08 1.64 -19.61
C ALA A 16 -7.42 0.25 -20.17
N GLU A 17 -6.70 -0.80 -19.76
CA GLU A 17 -7.01 -2.18 -20.15
C GLU A 17 -8.19 -2.73 -19.33
N MET A 18 -8.23 -2.52 -18.03
CA MET A 18 -9.33 -2.95 -17.16
C MET A 18 -10.68 -2.37 -17.59
N ALA A 19 -10.70 -1.12 -18.08
CA ALA A 19 -11.92 -0.48 -18.57
C ALA A 19 -12.56 -1.19 -19.77
N LYS A 20 -11.81 -2.06 -20.47
CA LYS A 20 -12.31 -2.90 -21.58
C LYS A 20 -12.87 -4.24 -21.12
N ASN A 21 -12.67 -4.61 -19.85
CA ASN A 21 -13.17 -5.86 -19.30
C ASN A 21 -14.71 -5.88 -19.30
N ARG A 22 -15.26 -7.09 -19.38
CA ARG A 22 -16.68 -7.28 -19.03
C ARG A 22 -16.88 -7.00 -17.55
N GLU A 23 -18.01 -6.43 -17.23
CA GLU A 23 -18.48 -6.33 -15.85
C GLU A 23 -18.66 -7.73 -15.26
N TYR A 24 -18.13 -7.92 -14.05
CA TYR A 24 -18.21 -9.23 -13.37
C TYR A 24 -19.16 -9.21 -12.16
N SER A 25 -19.89 -8.11 -11.96
CA SER A 25 -20.90 -7.97 -10.91
C SER A 25 -22.07 -7.11 -11.40
N GLU A 26 -23.18 -7.15 -10.67
CA GLU A 26 -24.35 -6.28 -10.90
C GLU A 26 -24.05 -4.80 -10.73
N ASP A 27 -23.03 -4.46 -9.91
CA ASP A 27 -22.57 -3.08 -9.68
C ASP A 27 -21.62 -2.56 -10.78
N GLY A 28 -21.32 -3.37 -11.78
CA GLY A 28 -20.51 -2.96 -12.94
C GLY A 28 -19.00 -2.97 -12.69
N PHE A 29 -18.50 -3.79 -11.76
CA PHE A 29 -17.05 -3.91 -11.51
C PHE A 29 -16.29 -4.47 -12.72
N ARG A 30 -15.12 -3.85 -13.02
CA ARG A 30 -14.20 -4.27 -14.08
C ARG A 30 -12.77 -4.49 -13.61
N GLY A 31 -12.41 -3.98 -12.42
CA GLY A 31 -11.08 -4.18 -11.88
C GLY A 31 -10.82 -3.49 -10.56
N ILE A 32 -9.62 -3.74 -10.02
CA ILE A 32 -9.12 -3.09 -8.83
C ILE A 32 -7.62 -2.83 -8.94
N ILE A 33 -7.19 -1.70 -8.44
CA ILE A 33 -5.78 -1.32 -8.31
C ILE A 33 -5.46 -1.24 -6.81
N VAL A 34 -4.44 -1.98 -6.37
CA VAL A 34 -3.93 -1.91 -5.00
C VAL A 34 -2.48 -1.43 -5.04
N ASN A 35 -2.26 -0.18 -4.66
CA ASN A 35 -0.93 0.41 -4.61
C ASN A 35 -0.23 0.14 -3.27
N THR A 36 1.10 0.10 -3.28
CA THR A 36 1.92 -0.04 -2.07
C THR A 36 2.53 1.31 -1.69
N ALA A 37 1.96 1.95 -0.67
CA ALA A 37 2.51 3.12 -0.01
C ALA A 37 3.57 2.71 1.04
N SER A 38 3.65 3.39 2.16
CA SER A 38 4.48 3.07 3.33
C SER A 38 4.03 3.91 4.51
N VAL A 39 4.25 3.44 5.74
CA VAL A 39 4.14 4.29 6.94
C VAL A 39 5.06 5.51 6.88
N ALA A 40 6.16 5.44 6.12
CA ALA A 40 7.05 6.57 5.88
C ALA A 40 6.38 7.75 5.14
N ALA A 41 5.21 7.54 4.54
CA ALA A 41 4.38 8.62 4.00
C ALA A 41 3.85 9.56 5.11
N TYR A 42 3.78 9.06 6.33
CA TYR A 42 3.23 9.74 7.51
C TYR A 42 4.31 10.01 8.56
N ASP A 43 5.14 9.02 8.84
CA ASP A 43 6.09 8.97 9.92
C ASP A 43 7.54 8.89 9.37
N GLY A 44 7.89 9.72 8.39
CA GLY A 44 9.22 9.69 7.76
C GLY A 44 10.35 9.96 8.73
N GLN A 45 11.39 9.15 8.64
CA GLN A 45 12.59 9.27 9.48
C GLN A 45 13.64 10.19 8.85
N ILE A 46 14.65 10.56 9.64
CA ILE A 46 15.81 11.31 9.15
C ILE A 46 16.44 10.59 7.95
N GLY A 47 16.69 11.33 6.88
CA GLY A 47 17.21 10.80 5.61
C GLY A 47 16.15 10.28 4.63
N GLN A 48 14.87 10.20 5.03
CA GLN A 48 13.81 9.65 4.20
C GLN A 48 12.99 10.70 3.41
N VAL A 49 13.42 11.95 3.30
CA VAL A 49 12.64 13.05 2.67
C VAL A 49 12.12 12.65 1.28
N ALA A 50 12.99 12.18 0.39
CA ALA A 50 12.61 11.79 -0.97
C ALA A 50 11.72 10.52 -0.98
N TYR A 51 12.01 9.56 -0.11
CA TYR A 51 11.19 8.35 0.03
C TYR A 51 9.80 8.69 0.56
N SER A 52 9.72 9.45 1.65
CA SER A 52 8.45 9.90 2.24
C SER A 52 7.63 10.71 1.26
N ALA A 53 8.26 11.63 0.51
CA ALA A 53 7.57 12.39 -0.54
C ALA A 53 7.00 11.47 -1.63
N SER A 54 7.76 10.46 -2.08
CA SER A 54 7.30 9.51 -3.08
C SER A 54 6.13 8.66 -2.58
N LYS A 55 6.16 8.18 -1.35
CA LYS A 55 5.11 7.38 -0.74
C LYS A 55 3.90 8.22 -0.32
N GLY A 56 4.13 9.46 0.10
CA GLY A 56 3.08 10.47 0.31
C GLY A 56 2.33 10.80 -0.99
N GLY A 57 3.05 10.84 -2.12
CA GLY A 57 2.43 10.99 -3.44
C GLY A 57 1.50 9.82 -3.79
N ILE A 58 1.88 8.57 -3.47
CA ILE A 58 0.99 7.39 -3.64
C ILE A 58 -0.26 7.51 -2.77
N VAL A 59 -0.11 7.94 -1.51
CA VAL A 59 -1.25 8.23 -0.63
C VAL A 59 -2.15 9.29 -1.25
N GLY A 60 -1.58 10.42 -1.68
CA GLY A 60 -2.33 11.55 -2.24
C GLY A 60 -3.07 11.23 -3.55
N MET A 61 -2.53 10.33 -4.40
CA MET A 61 -3.20 9.96 -5.65
C MET A 61 -4.31 8.91 -5.49
N THR A 62 -4.39 8.21 -4.34
CA THR A 62 -5.32 7.07 -4.15
C THR A 62 -6.79 7.49 -4.31
N LEU A 63 -7.24 8.47 -3.57
CA LEU A 63 -8.64 8.92 -3.61
C LEU A 63 -9.01 9.61 -4.94
N PRO A 64 -8.21 10.54 -5.49
CA PRO A 64 -8.51 11.11 -6.82
C PRO A 64 -8.59 10.04 -7.90
N MET A 65 -7.65 9.08 -7.93
CA MET A 65 -7.65 8.00 -8.91
C MET A 65 -8.90 7.11 -8.77
N ALA A 66 -9.34 6.80 -7.54
CA ALA A 66 -10.57 6.06 -7.31
C ALA A 66 -11.81 6.80 -7.85
N ARG A 67 -11.83 8.12 -7.71
CA ARG A 67 -12.91 8.98 -8.24
C ARG A 67 -12.89 9.07 -9.76
N ASP A 68 -11.71 9.25 -10.36
CA ASP A 68 -11.54 9.34 -11.82
C ASP A 68 -11.91 8.02 -12.53
N LEU A 69 -11.77 6.89 -11.83
CA LEU A 69 -12.02 5.56 -12.40
C LEU A 69 -13.38 4.96 -12.00
N SER A 70 -14.18 5.69 -11.23
CA SER A 70 -15.48 5.20 -10.73
C SER A 70 -16.48 4.90 -11.85
N ASP A 71 -16.54 5.75 -12.87
CA ASP A 71 -17.38 5.55 -14.07
C ASP A 71 -16.91 4.39 -14.96
N LYS A 72 -15.73 3.86 -14.70
CA LYS A 72 -15.15 2.71 -15.40
C LYS A 72 -15.31 1.40 -14.61
N GLY A 73 -15.95 1.44 -13.43
CA GLY A 73 -16.09 0.26 -12.57
C GLY A 73 -14.76 -0.24 -12.00
N ILE A 74 -13.78 0.64 -11.78
CA ILE A 74 -12.46 0.29 -11.25
C ILE A 74 -12.27 0.93 -9.90
N ARG A 75 -11.99 0.10 -8.88
CA ARG A 75 -11.66 0.54 -7.53
C ARG A 75 -10.16 0.78 -7.38
N VAL A 76 -9.78 1.68 -6.47
CA VAL A 76 -8.38 1.95 -6.15
C VAL A 76 -8.21 2.05 -4.65
N CYS A 77 -7.33 1.24 -4.09
CA CYS A 77 -6.90 1.32 -2.70
C CYS A 77 -5.38 1.33 -2.61
N SER A 78 -4.87 1.74 -1.46
CA SER A 78 -3.45 1.62 -1.15
C SER A 78 -3.24 0.99 0.21
N ILE A 79 -2.16 0.22 0.35
CA ILE A 79 -1.71 -0.29 1.64
C ILE A 79 -0.44 0.46 2.03
N ALA A 80 -0.39 0.95 3.26
CA ALA A 80 0.80 1.56 3.86
C ALA A 80 1.38 0.59 4.90
N PRO A 81 2.28 -0.33 4.49
CA PRO A 81 2.89 -1.28 5.41
C PRO A 81 3.87 -0.60 6.36
N GLY A 82 3.94 -1.14 7.58
CA GLY A 82 5.00 -0.86 8.54
C GLY A 82 6.24 -1.71 8.30
N LEU A 83 6.81 -2.27 9.35
CA LEU A 83 8.00 -3.10 9.30
C LEU A 83 7.62 -4.56 9.01
N PHE A 84 7.93 -5.02 7.80
CA PHE A 84 7.65 -6.38 7.35
C PHE A 84 8.94 -7.17 7.08
N LEU A 85 8.92 -8.46 7.38
CA LEU A 85 10.01 -9.38 7.09
C LEU A 85 10.07 -9.63 5.57
N THR A 86 10.81 -8.76 4.90
CA THR A 86 11.10 -8.84 3.47
C THR A 86 12.49 -9.44 3.26
N PRO A 87 12.86 -9.90 2.05
CA PRO A 87 14.22 -10.38 1.77
C PRO A 87 15.32 -9.38 2.18
N LEU A 88 15.05 -8.07 2.07
CA LEU A 88 15.97 -7.03 2.52
C LEU A 88 16.16 -7.07 4.05
N LEU A 89 15.08 -7.20 4.82
CA LEU A 89 15.15 -7.28 6.28
C LEU A 89 15.65 -8.66 6.76
N GLU A 90 15.37 -9.72 6.02
CA GLU A 90 15.92 -11.06 6.30
C GLU A 90 17.45 -11.11 6.20
N SER A 91 18.06 -10.26 5.35
CA SER A 91 19.51 -10.18 5.23
C SER A 91 20.21 -9.50 6.42
N LEU A 92 19.45 -8.84 7.31
CA LEU A 92 19.99 -8.22 8.51
C LEU A 92 20.26 -9.25 9.61
N PRO A 93 21.24 -8.98 10.52
CA PRO A 93 21.45 -9.80 11.71
C PRO A 93 20.17 -9.99 12.54
N GLU A 94 20.04 -11.16 13.17
CA GLU A 94 18.84 -11.51 13.95
C GLU A 94 18.53 -10.50 15.06
N GLU A 95 19.56 -10.05 15.78
CA GLU A 95 19.43 -9.03 16.83
C GLU A 95 18.81 -7.71 16.32
N VAL A 96 19.18 -7.29 15.10
CA VAL A 96 18.64 -6.10 14.46
C VAL A 96 17.16 -6.31 14.11
N ARG A 97 16.83 -7.48 13.56
CA ARG A 97 15.44 -7.84 13.23
C ARG A 97 14.55 -7.88 14.47
N GLU A 98 15.04 -8.47 15.56
CA GLU A 98 14.34 -8.47 16.84
C GLU A 98 14.15 -7.07 17.41
N SER A 99 15.19 -6.23 17.35
CA SER A 99 15.13 -4.84 17.80
C SER A 99 14.08 -4.05 17.02
N LEU A 100 14.02 -4.22 15.70
CA LEU A 100 12.99 -3.60 14.85
C LEU A 100 11.60 -4.15 15.20
N GLY A 101 11.47 -5.45 15.41
CA GLY A 101 10.19 -6.07 15.78
C GLY A 101 9.65 -5.54 17.12
N LYS A 102 10.52 -5.30 18.10
CA LYS A 102 10.15 -4.75 19.43
C LYS A 102 9.63 -3.29 19.35
N GLN A 103 9.88 -2.57 18.25
CA GLN A 103 9.33 -1.23 18.05
C GLN A 103 7.84 -1.28 17.65
N VAL A 104 7.34 -2.42 17.19
CA VAL A 104 5.92 -2.60 16.84
C VAL A 104 5.13 -2.82 18.13
N PRO A 105 4.13 -1.97 18.43
CA PRO A 105 3.35 -2.10 19.68
C PRO A 105 2.66 -3.45 19.83
N PHE A 106 1.89 -3.89 18.82
CA PHE A 106 1.23 -5.20 18.85
C PHE A 106 0.77 -5.65 17.46
N PRO A 107 1.07 -6.89 17.05
CA PRO A 107 1.97 -7.84 17.75
C PRO A 107 3.42 -7.35 17.70
N SER A 108 4.17 -7.55 18.79
CA SER A 108 5.55 -7.03 18.92
C SER A 108 6.55 -7.89 18.13
N ARG A 109 6.48 -7.78 16.82
CA ARG A 109 7.31 -8.47 15.82
C ARG A 109 7.21 -7.79 14.46
N LEU A 110 8.07 -8.16 13.55
CA LEU A 110 7.92 -7.81 12.13
C LEU A 110 6.65 -8.44 11.54
N GLY A 111 5.98 -7.72 10.67
CA GLY A 111 4.87 -8.24 9.87
C GLY A 111 5.35 -9.35 8.93
N LYS A 112 4.48 -10.33 8.67
CA LYS A 112 4.75 -11.40 7.71
C LYS A 112 4.22 -11.03 6.33
N PRO A 113 4.91 -11.35 5.23
CA PRO A 113 4.40 -11.09 3.87
C PRO A 113 3.00 -11.63 3.63
N THR A 114 2.66 -12.77 4.25
CA THR A 114 1.32 -13.37 4.18
C THR A 114 0.23 -12.50 4.81
N GLU A 115 0.56 -11.63 5.78
CA GLU A 115 -0.40 -10.69 6.37
C GLU A 115 -0.72 -9.55 5.40
N PHE A 116 0.27 -9.12 4.62
CA PHE A 116 0.05 -8.17 3.53
C PHE A 116 -0.85 -8.78 2.45
N SER A 117 -0.56 -10.00 2.01
CA SER A 117 -1.36 -10.71 1.01
C SER A 117 -2.81 -10.94 1.45
N LYS A 118 -3.03 -11.24 2.73
CA LYS A 118 -4.39 -11.36 3.29
C LYS A 118 -5.18 -10.05 3.17
N LEU A 119 -4.55 -8.91 3.45
CA LEU A 119 -5.22 -7.62 3.31
C LEU A 119 -5.53 -7.31 1.83
N VAL A 120 -4.64 -7.67 0.90
CA VAL A 120 -4.92 -7.53 -0.55
C VAL A 120 -6.17 -8.32 -0.92
N VAL A 121 -6.28 -9.58 -0.48
CA VAL A 121 -7.47 -10.42 -0.73
C VAL A 121 -8.72 -9.78 -0.13
N GLN A 122 -8.66 -9.30 1.12
CA GLN A 122 -9.79 -8.62 1.76
C GLN A 122 -10.22 -7.35 1.02
N ILE A 123 -9.28 -6.58 0.46
CA ILE A 123 -9.59 -5.41 -0.37
C ILE A 123 -10.27 -5.84 -1.68
N ILE A 124 -9.84 -6.94 -2.27
CA ILE A 124 -10.44 -7.47 -3.51
C ILE A 124 -11.88 -7.91 -3.24
N GLU A 125 -12.11 -8.64 -2.15
CA GLU A 125 -13.40 -9.25 -1.80
C GLU A 125 -14.42 -8.27 -1.20
N ASN A 126 -13.98 -7.09 -0.74
CA ASN A 126 -14.85 -6.11 -0.12
C ASN A 126 -15.10 -4.92 -1.06
N ASP A 127 -16.24 -4.96 -1.73
CA ASP A 127 -16.61 -4.01 -2.79
C ASP A 127 -16.75 -2.56 -2.31
N MET A 128 -17.03 -2.33 -1.02
CA MET A 128 -17.11 -0.98 -0.45
C MET A 128 -15.73 -0.35 -0.16
N LEU A 129 -14.63 -1.12 -0.20
CA LEU A 129 -13.29 -0.57 -0.07
C LEU A 129 -12.85 0.09 -1.37
N ASN A 130 -12.91 1.42 -1.42
CA ASN A 130 -12.49 2.22 -2.56
C ASN A 130 -11.97 3.59 -2.10
N GLY A 131 -10.87 4.05 -2.67
CA GLY A 131 -10.27 5.34 -2.37
C GLY A 131 -9.54 5.42 -1.02
N GLU A 132 -9.35 4.29 -0.33
CA GLU A 132 -8.80 4.24 1.03
C GLU A 132 -7.32 3.86 1.05
N VAL A 133 -6.61 4.38 2.03
CA VAL A 133 -5.22 4.02 2.34
C VAL A 133 -5.18 3.35 3.71
N ILE A 134 -4.91 2.06 3.73
CA ILE A 134 -4.93 1.26 4.94
C ILE A 134 -3.51 1.10 5.49
N ARG A 135 -3.25 1.60 6.70
CA ARG A 135 -2.01 1.31 7.43
C ARG A 135 -2.06 -0.13 7.94
N LEU A 136 -1.04 -0.91 7.58
CA LEU A 136 -0.86 -2.29 8.06
C LEU A 136 0.47 -2.35 8.82
N ASP A 137 0.47 -1.99 10.10
CA ASP A 137 1.70 -1.61 10.78
C ASP A 137 1.78 -1.99 12.29
N GLY A 138 0.79 -2.71 12.83
CA GLY A 138 0.77 -3.07 14.25
C GLY A 138 0.76 -1.87 15.19
N ALA A 139 0.20 -0.75 14.74
CA ALA A 139 0.13 0.54 15.46
C ALA A 139 1.49 1.25 15.64
N ILE A 140 2.52 0.87 14.88
CA ILE A 140 3.81 1.58 14.96
C ILE A 140 3.66 3.04 14.48
N ARG A 141 4.36 3.91 15.17
CA ARG A 141 4.69 5.26 14.70
C ARG A 141 6.21 5.36 14.73
N MET A 142 6.80 5.58 13.57
CA MET A 142 8.25 5.53 13.44
C MET A 142 8.89 6.65 14.25
N ALA A 143 9.90 6.29 15.05
CA ALA A 143 10.73 7.27 15.72
C ALA A 143 11.51 8.09 14.68
N PRO A 144 11.99 9.31 15.02
CA PRO A 144 12.77 10.14 14.08
C PRO A 144 14.06 9.47 13.59
N ARG A 145 14.55 8.47 14.33
CA ARG A 145 15.74 7.65 14.03
C ARG A 145 15.51 6.20 14.39
#